data_80f688711d8e83d1e5d64a978ed9d837
#
_entry.id   80f688711d8e83d1e5d64a978ed9d837
#
_cell.length_a   1.000
_cell.length_b   1.000
_cell.length_c   1.000
_cell.angle_alpha   90.00
_cell.angle_beta   90.00
_cell.angle_gamma   90.00
#
_symmetry.space_group_name_H-M   'P 1'
#
loop_
_entity.id
_entity.type
_entity.pdbx_description
1 polymer ?
#
loop_
_entity_poly.entity_id
_entity_poly.type
_entity_poly.pdbx_seq_one_letter_code
_entity_poly.pdbx_strand_id
1 'polypeptide(L)'
;MFLLHSLIDRNFAHPDYGRLLHHQDRQNPKILHYSVQLNDSESLAWEPIHADRQRDKGRLEIWQIDWQRFHPAQWVTHVPKVQIQAAMHLSTDRFHEQWQYDLFRFNCEHWARLVTTGDCCCHQIKEFKESQKTPILGAIVVGIAGMVTGAWEHNGYAQQLIENNG
;
A
#
# COMPACT_ATOMS: atom_id res chain seq x y z
N MET A 1 -18.39 5.70 -6.38
CA MET A 1 -17.80 7.05 -6.28
C MET A 1 -18.43 7.89 -5.18
N PHE A 2 -19.73 8.22 -5.19
CA PHE A 2 -20.39 9.01 -4.12
C PHE A 2 -20.17 8.47 -2.69
N LEU A 3 -20.12 7.15 -2.52
CA LEU A 3 -19.94 6.54 -1.20
C LEU A 3 -18.55 6.86 -0.60
N LEU A 4 -17.48 6.80 -1.39
CA LEU A 4 -16.12 7.10 -0.93
C LEU A 4 -15.96 8.58 -0.58
N HIS A 5 -16.45 9.50 -1.42
CA HIS A 5 -16.44 10.93 -1.11
C HIS A 5 -17.16 11.24 0.20
N SER A 6 -18.38 10.75 0.35
CA SER A 6 -19.16 10.94 1.58
C SER A 6 -18.45 10.36 2.81
N LEU A 7 -17.77 9.22 2.67
CA LEU A 7 -17.00 8.62 3.75
C LEU A 7 -15.79 9.46 4.14
N ILE A 8 -15.05 9.96 3.16
CA ILE A 8 -13.89 10.84 3.36
C ILE A 8 -14.33 12.12 4.09
N ASP A 9 -15.40 12.76 3.65
CA ASP A 9 -15.87 14.03 4.18
C ASP A 9 -16.43 13.93 5.61
N ARG A 10 -17.28 12.95 5.86
CA ARG A 10 -17.90 12.78 7.18
C ARG A 10 -16.91 12.50 8.30
N ASN A 11 -15.75 11.92 7.96
CA ASN A 11 -14.72 11.55 8.92
C ASN A 11 -13.66 12.64 9.11
N PHE A 12 -13.68 13.74 8.35
CA PHE A 12 -12.65 14.77 8.37
C PHE A 12 -12.38 15.38 9.75
N ALA A 13 -13.41 15.51 10.58
CA ALA A 13 -13.29 16.05 11.93
C ALA A 13 -12.65 15.08 12.94
N HIS A 14 -12.49 13.80 12.58
CA HIS A 14 -11.91 12.80 13.49
C HIS A 14 -10.47 13.17 13.84
N PRO A 15 -10.04 13.08 15.12
CA PRO A 15 -8.69 13.51 15.56
C PRO A 15 -7.57 12.79 14.81
N ASP A 16 -7.73 11.50 14.57
CA ASP A 16 -6.74 10.65 13.92
C ASP A 16 -6.93 10.50 12.40
N TYR A 17 -7.85 11.28 11.81
CA TYR A 17 -8.05 11.29 10.35
C TYR A 17 -6.75 11.59 9.60
N GLY A 18 -6.44 10.76 8.63
CA GLY A 18 -5.25 10.90 7.80
C GLY A 18 -3.99 10.27 8.40
N ARG A 19 -4.08 9.56 9.52
CA ARG A 19 -2.95 8.82 10.08
C ARG A 19 -2.60 7.64 9.18
N LEU A 20 -1.30 7.47 8.92
CA LEU A 20 -0.79 6.29 8.21
C LEU A 20 -0.81 5.08 9.14
N LEU A 21 -1.49 4.03 8.72
CA LEU A 21 -1.55 2.74 9.41
C LEU A 21 -0.86 1.65 8.60
N HIS A 22 -0.37 0.63 9.29
CA HIS A 22 0.06 -0.62 8.67
C HIS A 22 -0.42 -1.83 9.48
N HIS A 23 -0.51 -2.97 8.82
CA HIS A 23 -0.70 -4.26 9.47
C HIS A 23 0.08 -5.35 8.72
N GLN A 24 0.42 -6.42 9.44
CA GLN A 24 1.09 -7.56 8.84
C GLN A 24 0.12 -8.41 8.02
N ASP A 25 0.59 -8.91 6.87
CA ASP A 25 -0.13 -9.92 6.11
C ASP A 25 -0.32 -11.19 6.95
N ARG A 26 -1.49 -11.84 6.80
CA ARG A 26 -1.81 -13.05 7.58
C ARG A 26 -0.96 -14.27 7.20
N GLN A 27 -0.60 -14.36 5.93
CA GLN A 27 0.15 -15.51 5.40
C GLN A 27 1.65 -15.26 5.48
N ASN A 28 2.08 -14.00 5.37
CA ASN A 28 3.48 -13.61 5.41
C ASN A 28 3.71 -12.39 6.31
N PRO A 29 4.05 -12.58 7.60
CA PRO A 29 4.25 -11.48 8.56
C PRO A 29 5.36 -10.48 8.18
N LYS A 30 6.20 -10.80 7.19
CA LYS A 30 7.22 -9.88 6.68
C LYS A 30 6.67 -8.84 5.70
N ILE A 31 5.45 -9.06 5.21
CA ILE A 31 4.76 -8.13 4.33
C ILE A 31 3.85 -7.24 5.18
N LEU A 32 3.98 -5.94 4.97
CA LEU A 32 3.11 -4.94 5.58
C LEU A 32 2.16 -4.37 4.53
N HIS A 33 0.89 -4.32 4.89
CA HIS A 33 -0.12 -3.58 4.15
C HIS A 33 -0.35 -2.22 4.79
N TYR A 34 -0.56 -1.20 3.97
CA TYR A 34 -0.69 0.18 4.41
C TYR A 34 -2.05 0.75 4.06
N SER A 35 -2.57 1.59 4.96
CA SER A 35 -3.84 2.30 4.77
C SER A 35 -3.81 3.67 5.44
N VAL A 36 -4.80 4.49 5.14
CA VAL A 36 -5.00 5.83 5.71
C VAL A 36 -6.22 5.80 6.61
N GLN A 37 -6.05 6.10 7.88
CA GLN A 37 -7.11 6.10 8.89
C GLN A 37 -8.17 7.16 8.57
N LEU A 38 -9.42 6.80 8.65
CA LEU A 38 -10.56 7.71 8.54
C LEU A 38 -11.16 8.01 9.91
N ASN A 39 -11.36 6.95 10.72
CA ASN A 39 -11.89 7.02 12.08
C ASN A 39 -11.36 5.85 12.91
N ASP A 40 -11.92 5.59 14.11
CA ASP A 40 -11.47 4.51 14.98
C ASP A 40 -11.70 3.10 14.44
N SER A 41 -12.59 2.94 13.47
CA SER A 41 -12.99 1.63 12.93
C SER A 41 -12.70 1.43 11.45
N GLU A 42 -12.42 2.51 10.71
CA GLU A 42 -12.30 2.46 9.24
C GLU A 42 -11.03 3.13 8.74
N SER A 43 -10.41 2.51 7.77
CA SER A 43 -9.31 3.08 6.98
C SER A 43 -9.53 2.87 5.49
N LEU A 44 -8.85 3.66 4.67
CA LEU A 44 -8.87 3.57 3.22
C LEU A 44 -7.55 3.00 2.74
N ALA A 45 -7.60 1.99 1.88
CA ALA A 45 -6.42 1.33 1.31
C ALA A 45 -6.47 1.32 -0.22
N TRP A 46 -5.30 1.24 -0.85
CA TRP A 46 -5.16 1.05 -2.29
C TRP A 46 -4.83 -0.41 -2.57
N GLU A 47 -5.74 -1.11 -3.26
CA GLU A 47 -5.63 -2.54 -3.48
C GLU A 47 -5.83 -2.90 -4.97
N PRO A 48 -5.30 -4.04 -5.44
CA PRO A 48 -5.61 -4.53 -6.77
C PRO A 48 -7.07 -5.04 -6.82
N ILE A 49 -7.73 -4.90 -7.96
CA ILE A 49 -9.09 -5.43 -8.14
C ILE A 49 -9.08 -6.96 -7.99
N HIS A 50 -8.05 -7.62 -8.50
CA HIS A 50 -7.84 -9.06 -8.37
C HIS A 50 -6.57 -9.31 -7.55
N ALA A 51 -6.72 -9.80 -6.34
CA ALA A 51 -5.63 -9.96 -5.37
C ALA A 51 -4.51 -10.94 -5.83
N ASP A 52 -4.80 -11.81 -6.79
CA ASP A 52 -3.85 -12.78 -7.36
C ASP A 52 -2.97 -12.20 -8.48
N ARG A 53 -3.16 -10.92 -8.84
CA ARG A 53 -2.42 -10.28 -9.93
C ARG A 53 -1.40 -9.28 -9.42
N GLN A 54 -0.19 -9.37 -9.95
CA GLN A 54 0.88 -8.41 -9.67
C GLN A 54 0.63 -7.03 -10.26
N ARG A 55 -0.03 -7.02 -11.41
CA ARG A 55 -0.47 -5.84 -12.13
C ARG A 55 -1.93 -5.96 -12.41
N ASP A 56 -2.67 -5.01 -11.92
CA ASP A 56 -4.10 -4.90 -12.15
C ASP A 56 -4.51 -3.44 -12.08
N LYS A 57 -5.75 -3.16 -12.37
CA LYS A 57 -6.32 -1.89 -11.97
C LYS A 57 -6.42 -1.87 -10.44
N GLY A 58 -6.01 -0.76 -9.85
CA GLY A 58 -6.14 -0.54 -8.42
C GLY A 58 -7.49 0.06 -8.08
N ARG A 59 -7.95 -0.22 -6.88
CA ARG A 59 -9.15 0.39 -6.31
C ARG A 59 -8.91 0.84 -4.88
N LEU A 60 -9.67 1.82 -4.45
CA LEU A 60 -9.74 2.19 -3.05
C LEU A 60 -10.74 1.27 -2.34
N GLU A 61 -10.29 0.64 -1.28
CA GLU A 61 -11.09 -0.23 -0.42
C GLU A 61 -11.19 0.33 0.99
N ILE A 62 -12.35 0.14 1.61
CA ILE A 62 -12.58 0.45 3.02
C ILE A 62 -12.21 -0.78 3.83
N TRP A 63 -11.24 -0.63 4.72
CA TRP A 63 -10.84 -1.67 5.65
C TRP A 63 -11.35 -1.38 7.04
N GLN A 64 -11.86 -2.43 7.71
CA GLN A 64 -12.17 -2.37 9.13
C GLN A 64 -10.89 -2.49 9.94
N ILE A 65 -10.68 -1.56 10.86
CA ILE A 65 -9.47 -1.53 11.70
C ILE A 65 -9.65 -2.52 12.87
N ASP A 66 -8.78 -3.51 12.91
CA ASP A 66 -8.56 -4.38 14.07
C ASP A 66 -7.31 -3.91 14.79
N TRP A 67 -7.47 -3.20 15.91
CA TRP A 67 -6.36 -2.62 16.68
C TRP A 67 -5.41 -3.63 17.32
N GLN A 68 -5.74 -4.92 17.30
CA GLN A 68 -4.78 -5.97 17.64
C GLN A 68 -3.74 -6.19 16.53
N ARG A 69 -4.06 -5.78 15.32
CA ARG A 69 -3.24 -5.99 14.12
C ARG A 69 -2.74 -4.71 13.47
N PHE A 70 -3.56 -3.67 13.48
CA PHE A 70 -3.23 -2.38 12.88
C PHE A 70 -2.41 -1.53 13.85
N HIS A 71 -1.35 -0.93 13.33
CA HIS A 71 -0.46 -0.08 14.11
C HIS A 71 -0.21 1.23 13.35
N PRO A 72 -0.12 2.37 14.07
CA PRO A 72 0.34 3.60 13.46
C PRO A 72 1.76 3.43 12.91
N ALA A 73 1.99 3.87 11.69
CA ALA A 73 3.33 3.92 11.14
C ALA A 73 4.14 5.05 11.82
N GLN A 74 5.42 4.82 12.08
CA GLN A 74 6.29 5.75 12.82
C GLN A 74 6.60 7.06 12.09
N TRP A 75 6.31 7.13 10.78
CA TRP A 75 6.63 8.27 9.94
C TRP A 75 5.46 9.25 9.91
N VAL A 76 5.61 10.33 10.65
CA VAL A 76 4.65 11.43 10.63
C VAL A 76 5.31 12.60 9.93
N THR A 77 4.95 12.84 8.69
CA THR A 77 5.13 14.15 8.11
C THR A 77 3.89 14.99 8.43
N HIS A 78 4.09 16.26 8.72
CA HIS A 78 3.00 17.16 9.06
C HIS A 78 2.28 17.68 7.80
N VAL A 79 1.75 16.77 7.01
CA VAL A 79 0.85 17.18 5.92
C VAL A 79 -0.49 17.59 6.52
N PRO A 80 -0.99 18.80 6.24
CA PRO A 80 -2.27 19.25 6.76
C PRO A 80 -3.43 18.33 6.37
N LYS A 81 -4.36 18.08 7.28
CA LYS A 81 -5.53 17.20 7.03
C LYS A 81 -6.30 17.57 5.76
N VAL A 82 -6.40 18.85 5.44
CA VAL A 82 -7.07 19.32 4.22
C VAL A 82 -6.37 18.85 2.95
N GLN A 83 -5.05 18.73 2.96
CA GLN A 83 -4.29 18.21 1.83
C GLN A 83 -4.45 16.68 1.73
N ILE A 84 -4.48 15.99 2.85
CA ILE A 84 -4.77 14.53 2.89
C ILE A 84 -6.17 14.27 2.33
N GLN A 85 -7.17 15.03 2.74
CA GLN A 85 -8.53 14.93 2.22
C GLN A 85 -8.57 15.16 0.71
N ALA A 86 -7.95 16.23 0.23
CA ALA A 86 -7.87 16.54 -1.21
C ALA A 86 -7.17 15.43 -2.01
N ALA A 87 -6.10 14.84 -1.46
CA ALA A 87 -5.40 13.72 -2.09
C ALA A 87 -6.27 12.45 -2.16
N MET A 88 -7.06 12.16 -1.11
CA MET A 88 -8.00 11.04 -1.11
C MET A 88 -9.15 11.27 -2.12
N HIS A 89 -9.70 12.49 -2.21
CA HIS A 89 -10.69 12.83 -3.24
C HIS A 89 -10.12 12.66 -4.65
N LEU A 90 -8.91 13.19 -4.89
CA LEU A 90 -8.24 13.03 -6.17
C LEU A 90 -8.01 11.55 -6.51
N SER A 91 -7.65 10.74 -5.52
CA SER A 91 -7.48 9.30 -5.69
C SER A 91 -8.79 8.61 -6.05
N THR A 92 -9.91 9.04 -5.45
CA THR A 92 -11.26 8.55 -5.79
C THR A 92 -11.62 8.92 -7.23
N ASP A 93 -11.35 10.15 -7.67
CA ASP A 93 -11.78 10.66 -8.96
C ASP A 93 -10.92 10.17 -10.12
N ARG A 94 -9.61 10.00 -9.89
CA ARG A 94 -8.64 9.78 -10.95
C ARG A 94 -7.97 8.41 -10.93
N PHE A 95 -7.89 7.77 -9.76
CA PHE A 95 -7.12 6.53 -9.59
C PHE A 95 -8.04 5.32 -9.46
N HIS A 96 -9.12 5.41 -8.68
CA HIS A 96 -10.03 4.31 -8.40
C HIS A 96 -10.53 3.65 -9.69
N GLU A 97 -10.19 2.35 -9.86
CA GLU A 97 -10.49 1.53 -11.04
C GLU A 97 -9.95 2.05 -12.39
N GLN A 98 -9.11 3.10 -12.36
CA GLN A 98 -8.50 3.69 -13.55
C GLN A 98 -6.98 3.54 -13.55
N TRP A 99 -6.35 3.80 -12.40
CA TRP A 99 -4.90 3.74 -12.25
C TRP A 99 -4.43 2.31 -12.04
N GLN A 100 -3.19 2.04 -12.44
CA GLN A 100 -2.60 0.71 -12.33
C GLN A 100 -2.06 0.47 -10.92
N TYR A 101 -2.48 -0.62 -10.28
CA TYR A 101 -1.77 -1.23 -9.16
C TYR A 101 -0.57 -2.01 -9.70
N ASP A 102 0.60 -1.80 -9.14
CA ASP A 102 1.80 -2.54 -9.46
C ASP A 102 2.58 -2.77 -8.16
N LEU A 103 2.77 -4.04 -7.79
CA LEU A 103 3.37 -4.42 -6.51
C LEU A 103 4.73 -3.74 -6.26
N PHE A 104 5.51 -3.48 -7.31
CA PHE A 104 6.85 -2.89 -7.21
C PHE A 104 6.94 -1.40 -7.50
N ARG A 105 5.97 -0.86 -8.23
CA ARG A 105 6.02 0.53 -8.71
C ARG A 105 5.00 1.43 -8.05
N PHE A 106 3.80 0.89 -7.78
CA PHE A 106 2.73 1.64 -7.14
C PHE A 106 1.76 0.70 -6.40
N ASN A 107 2.08 0.36 -5.16
CA ASN A 107 1.31 -0.51 -4.26
C ASN A 107 0.63 0.29 -3.13
N CYS A 108 0.04 -0.42 -2.17
CA CYS A 108 -0.64 0.18 -1.02
C CYS A 108 0.26 1.13 -0.22
N GLU A 109 1.55 0.79 0.00
CA GLU A 109 2.49 1.64 0.72
C GLU A 109 2.80 2.93 -0.07
N HIS A 110 3.05 2.84 -1.37
CA HIS A 110 3.29 4.01 -2.21
C HIS A 110 2.11 4.99 -2.14
N TRP A 111 0.89 4.48 -2.31
CA TRP A 111 -0.31 5.30 -2.28
C TRP A 111 -0.53 5.93 -0.90
N ALA A 112 -0.50 5.12 0.17
CA ALA A 112 -0.77 5.60 1.51
C ALA A 112 0.24 6.66 1.97
N ARG A 113 1.53 6.49 1.64
CA ARG A 113 2.55 7.51 1.90
C ARG A 113 2.36 8.75 1.05
N LEU A 114 2.09 8.60 -0.25
CA LEU A 114 1.80 9.74 -1.12
C LEU A 114 0.69 10.62 -0.54
N VAL A 115 -0.40 10.01 -0.08
CA VAL A 115 -1.54 10.72 0.49
C VAL A 115 -1.21 11.39 1.82
N THR A 116 -0.49 10.69 2.71
CA THR A 116 -0.28 11.15 4.09
C THR A 116 0.98 11.99 4.27
N THR A 117 1.96 11.85 3.40
CA THR A 117 3.27 12.49 3.54
C THR A 117 3.67 13.32 2.32
N GLY A 118 2.97 13.17 1.20
CA GLY A 118 3.36 13.75 -0.08
C GLY A 118 4.53 13.04 -0.77
N ASP A 119 5.07 11.98 -0.17
CA ASP A 119 6.22 11.23 -0.68
C ASP A 119 5.79 9.85 -1.21
N CYS A 120 5.92 9.66 -2.51
CA CYS A 120 5.59 8.39 -3.16
C CYS A 120 6.76 7.41 -3.04
N CYS A 121 6.90 6.76 -1.90
CA CYS A 121 7.96 5.78 -1.66
C CYS A 121 7.42 4.48 -1.03
N CYS A 122 8.16 3.40 -1.25
CA CYS A 122 7.90 2.11 -0.60
C CYS A 122 9.17 1.62 0.07
N HIS A 123 9.17 1.58 1.39
CA HIS A 123 10.32 1.15 2.18
C HIS A 123 10.55 -0.34 2.03
N GLN A 124 9.49 -1.14 1.97
CA GLN A 124 9.60 -2.58 1.77
C GLN A 124 10.33 -2.92 0.46
N ILE A 125 10.03 -2.19 -0.63
CA ILE A 125 10.73 -2.39 -1.90
C ILE A 125 12.19 -1.94 -1.84
N LYS A 126 12.49 -0.85 -1.12
CA LYS A 126 13.89 -0.42 -0.90
C LYS A 126 14.68 -1.47 -0.13
N GLU A 127 14.13 -1.94 0.98
CA GLU A 127 14.76 -3.00 1.79
C GLU A 127 14.93 -4.30 1.00
N PHE A 128 13.94 -4.66 0.19
CA PHE A 128 14.04 -5.80 -0.72
C PHE A 128 15.21 -5.65 -1.69
N LYS A 129 15.33 -4.52 -2.39
CA LYS A 129 16.43 -4.25 -3.32
C LYS A 129 17.79 -4.21 -2.65
N GLU A 130 17.89 -3.68 -1.45
CA GLU A 130 19.12 -3.64 -0.67
C GLU A 130 19.53 -5.03 -0.20
N SER A 131 18.58 -5.86 0.24
CA SER A 131 18.85 -7.23 0.66
C SER A 131 19.38 -8.12 -0.47
N GLN A 132 18.95 -7.87 -1.70
CA GLN A 132 19.45 -8.58 -2.88
C GLN A 132 20.92 -8.27 -3.20
N LYS A 133 21.43 -7.13 -2.76
CA LYS A 133 22.87 -6.77 -2.93
C LYS A 133 23.78 -7.54 -1.98
N THR A 134 23.22 -8.22 -0.97
CA THR A 134 23.97 -8.99 0.03
C THR A 134 23.74 -10.49 -0.21
N PRO A 135 24.73 -11.27 -0.63
CA PRO A 135 24.56 -12.67 -1.06
C PRO A 135 23.94 -13.61 -0.01
N ILE A 136 24.08 -13.28 1.29
CA ILE A 136 23.59 -14.11 2.40
C ILE A 136 22.07 -13.95 2.62
N LEU A 137 21.48 -12.86 2.20
CA LEU A 137 20.07 -12.55 2.36
C LEU A 137 19.20 -12.97 1.16
N GLY A 138 19.81 -13.34 0.05
CA GLY A 138 19.12 -13.75 -1.18
C GLY A 138 18.14 -14.91 -0.97
N ALA A 139 18.46 -15.87 -0.09
CA ALA A 139 17.58 -17.00 0.20
C ALA A 139 16.30 -16.59 0.95
N ILE A 140 16.37 -15.56 1.82
CA ILE A 140 15.20 -15.04 2.56
C ILE A 140 14.28 -14.27 1.61
N VAL A 141 14.88 -13.57 0.66
CA VAL A 141 14.17 -12.73 -0.31
C VAL A 141 13.45 -13.56 -1.36
N VAL A 142 14.06 -14.64 -1.84
CA VAL A 142 13.38 -15.60 -2.71
C VAL A 142 12.18 -16.22 -2.00
N GLY A 143 12.28 -16.47 -0.68
CA GLY A 143 11.16 -16.93 0.13
C GLY A 143 10.01 -15.91 0.21
N ILE A 144 10.30 -14.62 0.34
CA ILE A 144 9.28 -13.56 0.36
C ILE A 144 8.65 -13.40 -1.01
N ALA A 145 9.44 -13.33 -2.05
CA ALA A 145 8.97 -13.32 -3.43
C ALA A 145 8.14 -14.57 -3.73
N GLY A 146 8.61 -15.76 -3.40
CA GLY A 146 7.91 -17.02 -3.65
C GLY A 146 6.58 -17.19 -2.90
N MET A 147 6.43 -16.59 -1.71
CA MET A 147 5.20 -16.70 -0.91
C MET A 147 4.11 -15.69 -1.32
N VAL A 148 4.51 -14.50 -1.75
CA VAL A 148 3.59 -13.54 -2.41
C VAL A 148 3.12 -14.10 -3.75
N THR A 149 3.81 -15.09 -4.28
CA THR A 149 3.77 -15.50 -5.67
C THR A 149 3.55 -16.99 -5.86
N GLY A 150 2.65 -17.61 -5.14
CA GLY A 150 2.10 -18.87 -5.66
C GLY A 150 1.62 -18.73 -7.13
N ALA A 151 1.49 -17.48 -7.61
CA ALA A 151 1.23 -17.09 -9.00
C ALA A 151 2.50 -16.72 -9.82
N TRP A 152 3.69 -16.59 -9.20
CA TRP A 152 4.88 -16.03 -9.87
C TRP A 152 5.65 -17.04 -10.69
N GLU A 153 5.60 -18.31 -10.32
CA GLU A 153 6.30 -19.36 -11.07
C GLU A 153 5.79 -19.53 -12.50
N HIS A 154 4.59 -19.02 -12.80
CA HIS A 154 4.02 -19.18 -14.14
C HIS A 154 4.41 -18.10 -15.15
N ASN A 155 5.00 -16.97 -14.76
CA ASN A 155 5.12 -15.86 -15.71
C ASN A 155 6.53 -15.32 -16.01
N GLY A 156 7.60 -15.79 -15.37
CA GLY A 156 8.98 -15.32 -15.67
C GLY A 156 9.22 -13.81 -15.43
N TYR A 157 8.23 -13.12 -14.90
CA TYR A 157 8.17 -11.65 -14.87
C TYR A 157 9.08 -11.02 -13.81
N ALA A 158 9.28 -11.73 -12.70
CA ALA A 158 10.18 -11.28 -11.64
C ALA A 158 11.63 -11.22 -12.13
N GLN A 159 12.05 -12.19 -12.93
CA GLN A 159 13.38 -12.20 -13.53
C GLN A 159 13.60 -11.03 -14.51
N GLN A 160 12.62 -10.74 -15.37
CA GLN A 160 12.72 -9.61 -16.30
C GLN A 160 12.78 -8.24 -15.60
N LEU A 161 12.15 -8.07 -14.46
CA LEU A 161 12.23 -6.82 -13.69
C LEU A 161 13.58 -6.66 -12.98
N ILE A 162 14.22 -7.75 -12.59
CA ILE A 162 15.56 -7.76 -12.00
C ILE A 162 16.61 -7.46 -13.08
N GLU A 163 16.47 -8.05 -14.25
CA GLU A 163 17.42 -7.88 -15.38
C GLU A 163 17.33 -6.50 -16.05
N ASN A 164 16.15 -5.86 -16.07
CA ASN A 164 15.95 -4.55 -16.71
C ASN A 164 16.25 -3.34 -15.78
N ASN A 165 16.62 -3.55 -14.51
CA ASN A 165 16.94 -2.49 -13.54
C ASN A 165 18.33 -2.69 -12.90
N GLY A 166 19.17 -3.52 -13.48
CA GLY A 166 20.59 -3.71 -13.13
C GLY A 166 21.52 -2.70 -13.79
#